data_d978bd0ed796896428a9226419419535
#
_entry.id   d978bd0ed796896428a9226419419535
#
_cell.length_a   1.000
_cell.length_b   1.000
_cell.length_c   1.000
_cell.angle_alpha   90.00
_cell.angle_beta   90.00
_cell.angle_gamma   90.00
#
_symmetry.space_group_name_H-M   'P 1'
#
loop_
_entity.id
_entity.type
_entity.pdbx_description
1 polymer ?
#
loop_
_entity_poly.entity_id
_entity_poly.type
_entity_poly.pdbx_seq_one_letter_code
_entity_poly.pdbx_strand_id
1 'polypeptide(L)'
;MEKGYMISDASKMLEVENHVLRYWEEELELPIPRNELGHRFYRDSEIKLLRTVKDLKEQGFQLKAIKKLLPDLERVENMDPQMLYQLREELNGEVLREAMEHARGDRKSVV
;
A
#
# COMPACT_ATOMS: atom_id res chain seq x y z
N MET A 1 -7.22 14.29 22.60
CA MET A 1 -6.18 13.28 22.31
C MET A 1 -6.66 12.31 21.26
N GLU A 2 -5.83 12.10 20.27
CA GLU A 2 -6.16 11.18 19.20
C GLU A 2 -6.08 9.74 19.69
N LYS A 3 -7.14 8.97 19.44
CA LYS A 3 -7.16 7.57 19.80
C LYS A 3 -6.32 6.78 18.79
N GLY A 4 -5.59 5.81 19.29
CA GLY A 4 -4.76 4.98 18.45
C GLY A 4 -4.83 3.51 18.84
N TYR A 5 -4.34 2.68 17.95
CA TYR A 5 -4.41 1.23 18.06
C TYR A 5 -3.04 0.61 17.85
N MET A 6 -2.77 -0.46 18.57
CA MET A 6 -1.57 -1.25 18.35
C MET A 6 -1.78 -2.18 17.14
N ILE A 7 -0.70 -2.75 16.63
CA ILE A 7 -0.78 -3.57 15.41
C ILE A 7 -1.76 -4.73 15.52
N SER A 8 -1.87 -5.37 16.69
CA SER A 8 -2.79 -6.50 16.86
C SER A 8 -4.25 -6.07 16.72
N ASP A 9 -4.60 -4.89 17.23
CA ASP A 9 -5.96 -4.36 17.08
C ASP A 9 -6.21 -3.88 15.66
N ALA A 10 -5.23 -3.20 15.06
CA ALA A 10 -5.33 -2.76 13.67
C ALA A 10 -5.53 -3.95 12.74
N SER A 11 -4.79 -5.02 12.97
CA SER A 11 -4.89 -6.27 12.23
C SER A 11 -6.32 -6.83 12.27
N LYS A 12 -6.90 -6.87 13.44
CA LYS A 12 -8.29 -7.35 13.62
C LYS A 12 -9.29 -6.44 12.92
N MET A 13 -9.12 -5.14 13.06
CA MET A 13 -10.02 -4.16 12.45
C MET A 13 -10.00 -4.24 10.92
N LEU A 14 -8.84 -4.50 10.34
CA LEU A 14 -8.64 -4.56 8.91
C LEU A 14 -8.77 -5.97 8.33
N GLU A 15 -8.86 -6.97 9.20
CA GLU A 15 -8.91 -8.38 8.81
C GLU A 15 -7.71 -8.77 7.94
N VAL A 16 -6.52 -8.36 8.41
CA VAL A 16 -5.25 -8.59 7.73
C VAL A 16 -4.23 -9.04 8.77
N GLU A 17 -3.41 -10.01 8.44
CA GLU A 17 -2.38 -10.50 9.36
C GLU A 17 -1.37 -9.42 9.72
N ASN A 18 -0.81 -9.50 10.94
CA ASN A 18 0.17 -8.52 11.43
C ASN A 18 1.36 -8.37 10.47
N HIS A 19 1.88 -9.49 9.97
CA HIS A 19 3.05 -9.47 9.08
C HIS A 19 2.73 -8.82 7.73
N VAL A 20 1.48 -8.91 7.28
CA VAL A 20 1.05 -8.26 6.04
C VAL A 20 1.02 -6.75 6.22
N LEU A 21 0.52 -6.28 7.37
CA LEU A 21 0.53 -4.83 7.67
C LEU A 21 1.96 -4.28 7.72
N ARG A 22 2.88 -5.01 8.36
CA ARG A 22 4.28 -4.60 8.40
C ARG A 22 4.91 -4.56 7.01
N TYR A 23 4.57 -5.55 6.18
CA TYR A 23 5.04 -5.61 4.80
C TYR A 23 4.54 -4.41 3.99
N TRP A 24 3.25 -4.08 4.11
CA TRP A 24 2.68 -2.92 3.42
C TRP A 24 3.32 -1.62 3.89
N GLU A 25 3.54 -1.49 5.19
CA GLU A 25 4.20 -0.30 5.75
C GLU A 25 5.57 -0.09 5.08
N GLU A 26 6.36 -1.15 4.99
CA GLU A 26 7.69 -1.10 4.39
C GLU A 26 7.63 -0.79 2.90
N GLU A 27 6.86 -1.57 2.17
CA GLU A 27 6.79 -1.45 0.71
C GLU A 27 6.22 -0.11 0.24
N LEU A 28 5.23 0.39 0.96
CA LEU A 28 4.60 1.67 0.62
C LEU A 28 5.29 2.85 1.28
N GLU A 29 6.30 2.57 2.11
CA GLU A 29 7.04 3.60 2.85
C GLU A 29 6.09 4.51 3.65
N LEU A 30 5.15 3.88 4.37
CA LEU A 30 4.16 4.61 5.15
C LEU A 30 4.78 5.12 6.46
N PRO A 31 4.59 6.39 6.79
CA PRO A 31 5.12 6.95 8.04
C PRO A 31 4.22 6.61 9.22
N ILE A 32 4.19 5.34 9.61
CA ILE A 32 3.38 4.91 10.76
C ILE A 32 4.05 5.41 12.04
N PRO A 33 3.34 6.18 12.88
CA PRO A 33 3.92 6.68 14.11
C PRO A 33 4.23 5.58 15.12
N ARG A 34 5.12 5.89 16.03
CA ARG A 34 5.52 4.99 17.11
C ARG A 34 5.15 5.64 18.45
N ASN A 35 4.76 4.80 19.42
CA ASN A 35 4.53 5.30 20.76
C ASN A 35 5.85 5.42 21.54
N GLU A 36 5.77 5.79 22.81
CA GLU A 36 6.95 5.98 23.65
C GLU A 36 7.80 4.71 23.79
N LEU A 37 7.19 3.54 23.66
CA LEU A 37 7.88 2.25 23.75
C LEU A 37 8.45 1.78 22.41
N GLY A 38 8.27 2.58 21.34
CA GLY A 38 8.76 2.22 20.02
C GLY A 38 7.84 1.29 19.24
N HIS A 39 6.65 1.02 19.75
CA HIS A 39 5.66 0.17 19.07
C HIS A 39 4.87 0.98 18.05
N ARG A 40 4.45 0.32 16.96
CA ARG A 40 3.60 0.93 15.95
C ARG A 40 2.28 1.38 16.55
N PHE A 41 1.88 2.59 16.21
CA PHE A 41 0.69 3.23 16.74
C PHE A 41 -0.17 3.69 15.55
N TYR A 42 -1.35 3.10 15.39
CA TYR A 42 -2.23 3.38 14.24
C TYR A 42 -3.36 4.28 14.70
N ARG A 43 -3.43 5.47 14.14
CA ARG A 43 -4.54 6.39 14.36
C ARG A 43 -5.66 6.06 13.38
N ASP A 44 -6.81 6.68 13.54
CA ASP A 44 -7.93 6.47 12.62
C ASP A 44 -7.53 6.78 11.18
N SER A 45 -6.67 7.77 10.97
CA SER A 45 -6.17 8.12 9.63
C SER A 45 -5.36 7.01 9.01
N GLU A 46 -4.49 6.34 9.77
CA GLU A 46 -3.71 5.20 9.27
C GLU A 46 -4.60 3.98 9.01
N ILE A 47 -5.59 3.76 9.86
CA ILE A 47 -6.55 2.66 9.66
C ILE A 47 -7.32 2.87 8.36
N LYS A 48 -7.78 4.10 8.11
CA LYS A 48 -8.50 4.44 6.88
C LYS A 48 -7.61 4.23 5.65
N LEU A 49 -6.37 4.70 5.73
CA LEU A 49 -5.39 4.53 4.65
C LEU A 49 -5.16 3.05 4.33
N LEU A 50 -4.92 2.25 5.35
CA LEU A 50 -4.67 0.82 5.17
C LEU A 50 -5.91 0.07 4.67
N ARG A 51 -7.10 0.51 5.05
CA ARG A 51 -8.34 -0.05 4.52
C ARG A 51 -8.45 0.20 3.02
N THR A 52 -8.08 1.40 2.58
CA THR A 52 -8.06 1.72 1.15
C THR A 52 -7.01 0.87 0.42
N VAL A 53 -5.84 0.69 1.01
CA VAL A 53 -4.81 -0.19 0.45
C VAL A 53 -5.35 -1.61 0.29
N LYS A 54 -6.00 -2.13 1.32
CA LYS A 54 -6.60 -3.46 1.27
C LYS A 54 -7.61 -3.57 0.13
N ASP A 55 -8.51 -2.60 0.02
CA ASP A 55 -9.53 -2.58 -1.04
C ASP A 55 -8.90 -2.59 -2.43
N LEU A 56 -7.87 -1.80 -2.64
CA LEU A 56 -7.17 -1.75 -3.93
C LEU A 56 -6.44 -3.06 -4.22
N LYS A 57 -5.86 -3.69 -3.21
CA LYS A 57 -5.25 -5.01 -3.36
C LYS A 57 -6.29 -6.05 -3.79
N GLU A 58 -7.46 -6.03 -3.17
CA GLU A 58 -8.55 -6.93 -3.51
C GLU A 58 -9.06 -6.71 -4.94
N GLN A 59 -8.97 -5.48 -5.42
CA GLN A 59 -9.35 -5.15 -6.80
C GLN A 59 -8.25 -5.48 -7.82
N GLY A 60 -7.12 -5.98 -7.37
CA GLY A 60 -6.07 -6.45 -8.26
C GLY A 60 -4.91 -5.48 -8.51
N PHE A 61 -4.86 -4.36 -7.79
CA PHE A 61 -3.72 -3.45 -7.90
C PHE A 61 -2.48 -4.09 -7.25
N GLN A 62 -1.36 -4.03 -7.93
CA GLN A 62 -0.08 -4.43 -7.35
C GLN A 62 0.35 -3.38 -6.33
N LEU A 63 1.09 -3.82 -5.32
CA LEU A 63 1.48 -2.93 -4.22
C LEU A 63 2.27 -1.71 -4.69
N LYS A 64 3.19 -1.91 -5.63
CA LYS A 64 3.96 -0.79 -6.20
C LYS A 64 3.07 0.18 -6.98
N ALA A 65 2.00 -0.31 -7.59
CA ALA A 65 1.02 0.54 -8.26
C ALA A 65 0.27 1.38 -7.21
N ILE A 66 -0.11 0.77 -6.10
CA ILE A 66 -0.77 1.47 -5.00
C ILE A 66 0.14 2.57 -4.45
N LYS A 67 1.44 2.30 -4.34
CA LYS A 67 2.40 3.30 -3.89
C LYS A 67 2.35 4.56 -4.76
N LYS A 68 2.21 4.40 -6.06
CA LYS A 68 2.09 5.51 -7.00
C LYS A 68 0.81 6.31 -6.79
N LEU A 69 -0.23 5.69 -6.22
CA LEU A 69 -1.52 6.33 -5.98
C LEU A 69 -1.64 7.02 -4.62
N LEU A 70 -0.68 6.79 -3.71
CA LEU A 70 -0.78 7.32 -2.35
C LEU A 70 -1.06 8.83 -2.29
N PRO A 71 -0.43 9.69 -3.13
CA PRO A 71 -0.74 11.12 -3.09
C PRO A 71 -2.15 11.49 -3.53
N ASP A 72 -2.83 10.59 -4.23
CA ASP A 72 -4.15 10.85 -4.85
C ASP A 72 -5.24 9.89 -4.41
N LEU A 73 -5.11 9.28 -3.23
CA LEU A 73 -6.06 8.26 -2.78
C LEU A 73 -7.49 8.76 -2.70
N GLU A 74 -7.70 10.00 -2.30
CA GLU A 74 -9.04 10.56 -2.23
C GLU A 74 -9.71 10.58 -3.59
N ARG A 75 -8.96 10.95 -4.62
CA ARG A 75 -9.46 10.93 -6.00
C ARG A 75 -9.78 9.51 -6.44
N VAL A 76 -8.92 8.55 -6.08
CA VAL A 76 -9.10 7.14 -6.44
C VAL A 76 -10.36 6.59 -5.80
N GLU A 77 -10.61 6.91 -4.55
CA GLU A 77 -11.81 6.48 -3.82
C GLU A 77 -13.10 6.93 -4.50
N ASN A 78 -13.06 8.05 -5.21
CA ASN A 78 -14.23 8.64 -5.87
C ASN A 78 -14.33 8.29 -7.36
N MET A 79 -13.42 7.46 -7.88
CA MET A 79 -13.47 7.02 -9.27
C MET A 79 -14.57 5.99 -9.50
N ASP A 80 -15.19 6.06 -10.69
CA ASP A 80 -16.13 5.02 -11.08
C ASP A 80 -15.37 3.72 -11.42
N PRO A 81 -16.04 2.56 -11.37
CA PRO A 81 -15.38 1.27 -11.56
C PRO A 81 -14.66 1.12 -12.90
N GLN A 82 -15.16 1.72 -13.96
CA GLN A 82 -14.56 1.61 -15.29
C GLN A 82 -13.25 2.39 -15.36
N MET A 83 -13.22 3.59 -14.82
CA MET A 83 -12.00 4.41 -14.74
C MET A 83 -10.97 3.74 -13.85
N LEU A 84 -11.41 3.16 -12.74
CA LEU A 84 -10.54 2.46 -11.83
C LEU A 84 -9.91 1.23 -12.48
N TYR A 85 -10.68 0.49 -13.26
CA TYR A 85 -10.19 -0.65 -14.02
C TYR A 85 -9.07 -0.22 -14.98
N GLN A 86 -9.29 0.86 -15.74
CA GLN A 86 -8.30 1.37 -16.69
C GLN A 86 -7.03 1.80 -15.98
N LEU A 87 -7.17 2.50 -14.85
CA LEU A 87 -6.04 2.93 -14.05
C LEU A 87 -5.24 1.74 -13.55
N ARG A 88 -5.92 0.69 -13.07
CA ARG A 88 -5.27 -0.52 -12.59
C ARG A 88 -4.41 -1.16 -13.69
N GLU A 89 -4.98 -1.33 -14.87
CA GLU A 89 -4.26 -1.95 -15.99
C GLU A 89 -3.05 -1.13 -16.40
N GLU A 90 -3.20 0.18 -16.43
CA GLU A 90 -2.11 1.08 -16.77
C GLU A 90 -0.97 1.03 -15.75
N LEU A 91 -1.29 1.15 -14.47
CA LEU A 91 -0.28 1.18 -13.42
C LEU A 91 0.38 -0.17 -13.21
N ASN A 92 -0.39 -1.25 -13.25
CA ASN A 92 0.19 -2.60 -13.16
C ASN A 92 1.13 -2.86 -14.33
N GLY A 93 0.77 -2.35 -15.52
CA GLY A 93 1.63 -2.45 -16.69
C GLY A 93 2.94 -1.70 -16.52
N GLU A 94 2.89 -0.49 -15.95
CA GLU A 94 4.10 0.29 -15.65
C GLU A 94 5.01 -0.45 -14.67
N VAL A 95 4.43 -1.00 -13.60
CA VAL A 95 5.17 -1.76 -12.59
C VAL A 95 5.88 -2.95 -13.22
N LEU A 96 5.18 -3.66 -14.10
CA LEU A 96 5.75 -4.81 -14.80
C LEU A 96 6.93 -4.38 -15.69
N ARG A 97 6.75 -3.31 -16.45
CA ARG A 97 7.82 -2.79 -17.32
C ARG A 97 9.05 -2.37 -16.51
N GLU A 98 8.85 -1.68 -15.40
CA GLU A 98 9.93 -1.28 -14.51
C GLU A 98 10.69 -2.49 -13.96
N ALA A 99 9.97 -3.54 -13.57
CA ALA A 99 10.57 -4.77 -13.08
C ALA A 99 11.40 -5.46 -14.17
N MET A 100 10.90 -5.47 -15.41
CA MET A 100 11.61 -6.07 -16.53
C MET A 100 12.89 -5.28 -16.88
N GLU A 101 12.82 -3.97 -16.84
CA GLU A 101 13.98 -3.11 -17.09
C GLU A 101 15.05 -3.32 -16.02
N HIS A 102 14.63 -3.44 -14.77
CA HIS A 102 15.55 -3.70 -13.67
C HIS A 102 16.25 -5.04 -13.84
N ALA A 103 15.49 -6.08 -14.22
CA ALA A 103 16.04 -7.41 -14.48
C ALA A 103 17.06 -7.38 -15.63
N ARG A 104 16.82 -6.58 -16.68
CA ARG A 104 17.77 -6.40 -17.78
C ARG A 104 19.06 -5.75 -17.31
N GLY A 105 18.93 -4.74 -16.44
CA GLY A 105 20.08 -4.08 -15.86
C GLY A 105 20.95 -5.06 -15.09
N ASP A 106 20.35 -5.91 -14.30
CA ASP A 106 21.04 -6.93 -13.53
C ASP A 106 21.76 -7.92 -14.43
N ARG A 107 21.14 -8.32 -15.54
CA ARG A 107 21.78 -9.22 -16.52
C ARG A 107 23.02 -8.61 -17.14
N LYS A 108 22.98 -7.32 -17.42
CA LYS A 108 24.13 -6.63 -18.00
C LYS A 108 25.31 -6.59 -17.06
N SER A 109 25.07 -6.54 -15.76
CA SER A 109 26.13 -6.48 -14.77
C SER A 109 26.81 -7.83 -14.55
N VAL A 110 26.23 -8.91 -15.00
CA VAL A 110 26.76 -10.26 -14.83
C VAL A 110 27.75 -10.61 -15.94
N VAL A 111 27.69 -9.93 -17.05
CA VAL A 111 28.59 -10.16 -18.18
C VAL A 111 29.87 -9.37 -18.00
#